data_2ec8a274b374a4b06c80a55f00f0e59d
#
_entry.id   2ec8a274b374a4b06c80a55f00f0e59d
#
_cell.length_a   1.000
_cell.length_b   1.000
_cell.length_c   1.000
_cell.angle_alpha   90.00
_cell.angle_beta   90.00
_cell.angle_gamma   90.00
#
_symmetry.space_group_name_H-M   'P 1'
#
loop_
_entity.id
_entity.type
_entity.pdbx_description
1 polymer ?
#
loop_
_entity_poly.entity_id
_entity_poly.type
_entity_poly.pdbx_seq_one_letter_code
_entity_poly.pdbx_strand_id
1 'polypeptide(L)'
;MHSKPETMANVSIKEYCFSKKQIQGVVEASQFKWTFTWSFHKGLLTVNPPLGRALIEDALLRFLLKKDYELEAGNEYKFTISAKF
;
A
#
# COMPACT_ATOMS: atom_id res chain seq x y z
N MET A 1 3.95 2.65 30.56
CA MET A 1 4.15 3.26 29.25
C MET A 1 3.26 2.61 28.21
N HIS A 2 2.51 3.38 27.49
CA HIS A 2 1.58 2.86 26.51
C HIS A 2 2.10 3.16 25.10
N SER A 3 2.42 2.13 24.37
CA SER A 3 2.73 2.27 22.96
C SER A 3 1.44 2.13 22.16
N LYS A 4 1.31 2.89 21.10
CA LYS A 4 0.19 2.73 20.18
C LYS A 4 0.31 1.35 19.52
N PRO A 5 -0.81 0.64 19.32
CA PRO A 5 -0.75 -0.62 18.59
C PRO A 5 -0.27 -0.35 17.17
N GLU A 6 0.73 -1.08 16.76
CA GLU A 6 1.29 -0.98 15.42
C GLU A 6 1.19 -2.33 14.75
N THR A 7 0.82 -2.32 13.49
CA THR A 7 0.75 -3.52 12.68
C THR A 7 1.65 -3.34 11.48
N MET A 8 2.47 -4.34 11.22
CA MET A 8 3.34 -4.35 10.06
C MET A 8 2.53 -4.77 8.84
N ALA A 9 2.57 -3.95 7.81
CA ALA A 9 1.94 -4.25 6.52
C ALA A 9 3.00 -4.58 5.49
N ASN A 10 2.69 -5.55 4.64
CA ASN A 10 3.55 -5.95 3.53
C ASN A 10 2.93 -5.49 2.22
N VAL A 11 3.74 -4.89 1.38
CA VAL A 11 3.33 -4.44 0.05
C VAL A 11 4.11 -5.24 -0.98
N SER A 12 3.40 -5.94 -1.85
CA SER A 12 4.00 -6.68 -2.96
C SER A 12 3.64 -5.97 -4.25
N ILE A 13 4.64 -5.51 -4.99
CA ILE A 13 4.42 -4.87 -6.29
C ILE A 13 4.33 -5.96 -7.34
N LYS A 14 3.16 -6.10 -7.96
CA LYS A 14 2.90 -7.17 -8.93
C LYS A 14 3.17 -6.72 -10.35
N GLU A 15 2.86 -5.48 -10.67
CA GLU A 15 2.99 -4.99 -12.03
C GLU A 15 3.33 -3.50 -12.04
N TYR A 16 4.19 -3.12 -12.97
CA TYR A 16 4.56 -1.73 -13.19
C TYR A 16 4.33 -1.41 -14.66
N CYS A 17 3.34 -0.59 -14.94
CA CYS A 17 2.99 -0.22 -16.30
C CYS A 17 3.46 1.20 -16.61
N PHE A 18 4.57 1.31 -17.35
CA PHE A 18 5.15 2.60 -17.68
C PHE A 18 4.25 3.45 -18.58
N SER A 19 3.58 2.82 -19.53
CA SER A 19 2.71 3.55 -20.46
C SER A 19 1.53 4.21 -19.75
N LYS A 20 0.99 3.57 -18.73
CA LYS A 20 -0.12 4.10 -17.94
C LYS A 20 0.35 4.85 -16.70
N LYS A 21 1.64 4.83 -16.40
CA LYS A 21 2.21 5.40 -15.19
C LYS A 21 1.48 4.90 -13.94
N GLN A 22 1.40 3.58 -13.85
CA GLN A 22 0.54 2.91 -12.89
C GLN A 22 1.23 1.70 -12.30
N ILE A 23 0.99 1.47 -11.02
CA ILE A 23 1.51 0.31 -10.29
C ILE A 23 0.33 -0.46 -9.74
N GLN A 24 0.39 -1.78 -9.84
CA GLN A 24 -0.59 -2.68 -9.22
C GLN A 24 0.13 -3.59 -8.25
N GLY A 25 -0.53 -3.85 -7.13
CA GLY A 25 0.07 -4.70 -6.12
C GLY A 25 -0.93 -5.16 -5.08
N VAL A 26 -0.38 -5.80 -4.05
CA VAL A 26 -1.15 -6.38 -2.96
C VAL A 26 -0.59 -5.88 -1.65
N VAL A 27 -1.49 -5.53 -0.72
CA VAL A 27 -1.13 -5.16 0.65
C VAL A 27 -1.71 -6.20 1.58
N GLU A 28 -0.89 -6.70 2.49
CA GLU A 28 -1.33 -7.62 3.53
C GLU A 28 -0.98 -7.05 4.90
N ALA A 29 -1.96 -7.06 5.79
CA ALA A 29 -1.77 -6.62 7.16
C ALA A 29 -2.64 -7.49 8.06
N SER A 30 -2.01 -8.18 9.02
CA SER A 30 -2.69 -9.15 9.88
C SER A 30 -3.31 -10.25 9.02
N GLN A 31 -4.62 -10.44 9.10
CA GLN A 31 -5.34 -11.45 8.30
C GLN A 31 -6.01 -10.84 7.07
N PHE A 32 -5.79 -9.54 6.85
CA PHE A 32 -6.45 -8.81 5.79
C PHE A 32 -5.56 -8.69 4.58
N LYS A 33 -6.19 -8.66 3.41
CA LYS A 33 -5.49 -8.56 2.14
C LYS A 33 -6.28 -7.65 1.21
N TRP A 34 -5.56 -6.71 0.59
CA TRP A 34 -6.15 -5.78 -0.36
C TRP A 34 -5.32 -5.77 -1.64
N THR A 35 -5.98 -5.57 -2.76
CA THR A 35 -5.29 -5.25 -4.00
C THR A 35 -5.35 -3.73 -4.17
N PHE A 36 -4.32 -3.15 -4.77
CA PHE A 36 -4.31 -1.72 -4.98
C PHE A 36 -3.79 -1.38 -6.38
N THR A 37 -4.22 -0.23 -6.86
CA THR A 37 -3.73 0.40 -8.08
C THR A 37 -3.31 1.82 -7.72
N TRP A 38 -2.08 2.16 -8.05
CA TRP A 38 -1.53 3.49 -7.79
C TRP A 38 -1.17 4.16 -9.11
N SER A 39 -1.83 5.29 -9.39
CA SER A 39 -1.49 6.12 -10.55
C SER A 39 -0.60 7.25 -10.05
N PHE A 40 0.70 7.15 -10.30
CA PHE A 40 1.63 8.16 -9.82
C PHE A 40 1.55 9.45 -10.63
N HIS A 41 1.00 9.40 -11.83
CA HIS A 41 0.76 10.59 -12.64
C HIS A 41 -0.39 11.43 -12.06
N LYS A 42 -1.48 10.76 -11.66
CA LYS A 42 -2.68 11.42 -11.15
C LYS A 42 -2.70 11.54 -9.63
N GLY A 43 -1.81 10.84 -8.94
CA GLY A 43 -1.84 10.77 -7.49
C GLY A 43 -3.08 10.05 -6.97
N LEU A 44 -3.60 9.10 -7.72
CA LEU A 44 -4.85 8.40 -7.39
C LEU A 44 -4.58 6.97 -6.94
N LEU A 45 -5.08 6.65 -5.74
CA LEU A 45 -4.97 5.32 -5.16
C LEU A 45 -6.34 4.65 -5.12
N THR A 46 -6.41 3.44 -5.66
CA THR A 46 -7.61 2.60 -5.60
C THR A 46 -7.29 1.34 -4.82
N VAL A 47 -8.09 1.02 -3.82
CA VAL A 47 -7.91 -0.16 -2.96
C VAL A 47 -9.17 -1.00 -2.99
N ASN A 48 -9.00 -2.30 -3.18
CA ASN A 48 -10.10 -3.26 -3.20
C ASN A 48 -9.77 -4.48 -2.35
N PRO A 49 -10.71 -5.05 -1.62
CA PRO A 49 -12.08 -4.57 -1.43
C PRO A 49 -12.12 -3.31 -0.56
N PRO A 50 -13.20 -2.54 -0.58
CA PRO A 50 -13.30 -1.32 0.23
C PRO A 50 -13.36 -1.58 1.73
N LEU A 51 -13.70 -2.79 2.14
CA LEU A 51 -13.77 -3.14 3.55
C LEU A 51 -12.40 -3.03 4.20
N GLY A 52 -12.31 -2.25 5.27
CA GLY A 52 -11.05 -2.03 5.98
C GLY A 52 -10.09 -1.07 5.30
N ARG A 53 -10.48 -0.52 4.15
CA ARG A 53 -9.62 0.38 3.39
C ARG A 53 -9.14 1.57 4.21
N ALA A 54 -10.00 2.11 5.05
CA ALA A 54 -9.65 3.26 5.87
C ALA A 54 -8.50 2.98 6.84
N LEU A 55 -8.27 1.70 7.18
CA LEU A 55 -7.20 1.33 8.10
C LEU A 55 -5.81 1.46 7.47
N ILE A 56 -5.71 1.28 6.17
CA ILE A 56 -4.41 1.21 5.49
C ILE A 56 -4.21 2.29 4.43
N GLU A 57 -5.28 2.91 3.94
CA GLU A 57 -5.22 3.80 2.79
C GLU A 57 -4.25 4.96 2.98
N ASP A 58 -4.34 5.64 4.12
CA ASP A 58 -3.50 6.81 4.39
C ASP A 58 -2.02 6.44 4.50
N ALA A 59 -1.73 5.38 5.24
CA ALA A 59 -0.36 4.91 5.40
C ALA A 59 0.21 4.40 4.08
N LEU A 60 -0.60 3.69 3.30
CA LEU A 60 -0.20 3.20 1.99
C LEU A 60 0.09 4.35 1.03
N LEU A 61 -0.76 5.37 1.05
CA LEU A 61 -0.57 6.55 0.22
C LEU A 61 0.74 7.26 0.54
N ARG A 62 1.02 7.46 1.83
CA ARG A 62 2.28 8.07 2.25
C ARG A 62 3.49 7.25 1.83
N PHE A 63 3.38 5.94 1.96
CA PHE A 63 4.44 5.03 1.54
C PHE A 63 4.71 5.14 0.04
N LEU A 64 3.65 5.14 -0.77
CA LEU A 64 3.78 5.24 -2.22
C LEU A 64 4.38 6.58 -2.66
N LEU A 65 3.96 7.67 -2.01
CA LEU A 65 4.49 9.00 -2.30
C LEU A 65 5.96 9.12 -1.90
N LYS A 66 6.33 8.50 -0.78
CA LYS A 66 7.72 8.53 -0.30
C LYS A 66 8.65 7.74 -1.19
N LYS A 67 8.20 6.59 -1.69
CA LYS A 67 9.01 5.73 -2.55
C LYS A 67 9.08 6.24 -3.98
N ASP A 68 8.02 6.90 -4.43
CA ASP A 68 7.94 7.48 -5.77
C ASP A 68 8.31 6.45 -6.85
N TYR A 69 9.35 6.70 -7.62
CA TYR A 69 9.75 5.82 -8.73
C TYR A 69 10.70 4.69 -8.31
N GLU A 70 10.96 4.53 -7.02
CA GLU A 70 11.85 3.48 -6.52
C GLU A 70 11.21 2.10 -6.43
N LEU A 71 9.90 2.01 -6.66
CA LEU A 71 9.17 0.76 -6.57
C LEU A 71 9.41 -0.11 -7.80
N GLU A 72 9.69 -1.38 -7.58
CA GLU A 72 9.97 -2.32 -8.65
C GLU A 72 9.04 -3.53 -8.58
N ALA A 73 8.58 -3.99 -9.73
CA ALA A 73 7.75 -5.18 -9.82
C ALA A 73 8.53 -6.40 -9.32
N GLY A 74 7.84 -7.27 -8.58
CA GLY A 74 8.44 -8.46 -8.01
C GLY A 74 9.03 -8.27 -6.62
N ASN A 75 9.17 -7.02 -6.17
CA ASN A 75 9.72 -6.72 -4.85
C ASN A 75 8.63 -6.58 -3.80
N GLU A 76 9.01 -6.82 -2.56
CA GLU A 76 8.16 -6.62 -1.40
C GLU A 76 8.74 -5.53 -0.52
N TYR A 77 7.85 -4.76 0.06
CA TYR A 77 8.21 -3.66 0.95
C TYR A 77 7.37 -3.76 2.22
N LYS A 78 7.82 -3.12 3.29
CA LYS A 78 7.11 -3.13 4.55
C LYS A 78 6.90 -1.71 5.06
N PHE A 79 5.76 -1.49 5.66
CA PHE A 79 5.50 -0.23 6.36
C PHE A 79 4.62 -0.51 7.58
N THR A 80 4.68 0.40 8.53
CA THR A 80 3.95 0.27 9.79
C THR A 80 2.68 1.09 9.73
N ILE A 81 1.58 0.50 10.17
CA ILE A 81 0.31 1.21 10.30
C ILE A 81 -0.11 1.24 11.76
N SER A 82 -0.70 2.36 12.17
CA SER A 82 -1.27 2.51 13.51
C SER A 82 -2.74 2.10 13.44
N ALA A 83 -2.96 0.79 13.49
CA ALA A 83 -4.30 0.25 13.39
C ALA A 83 -4.42 -0.98 14.30
N LYS A 84 -5.60 -1.15 14.84
CA LYS A 84 -5.92 -2.30 15.66
C LYS A 84 -6.86 -3.20 14.88
N PHE A 85 -6.38 -4.38 14.57
CA PHE A 85 -7.18 -5.37 13.85
C PHE A 85 -7.78 -6.40 14.79
#